data_38103457927718b10fc709d198caf751
#
_entry.id   38103457927718b10fc709d198caf751
#
_cell.length_a   1.000
_cell.length_b   1.000
_cell.length_c   1.000
_cell.angle_alpha   90.00
_cell.angle_beta   90.00
_cell.angle_gamma   90.00
#
_symmetry.space_group_name_H-M   'P 1'
#
loop_
_entity.id
_entity.type
_entity.pdbx_description
1 polymer ?
#
loop_
_entity_poly.entity_id
_entity_poly.type
_entity_poly.pdbx_seq_one_letter_code
_entity_poly.pdbx_strand_id
1 'polypeptide(L)'
;MDPEYGTRAEIIGFIRRAHELRFKVLFDITPNHTARDHVWMTEHPEYYVKAPDGSAFYDCDWSDTAKLDYTQPALRLAMIEVYDHWLSLLGPGDDGRPDGIDGFRLDMAHFINDNSFWDQALPVLRARHPGRDLLFMAECYGFQNNLGLFARGMDAAYDDDFYKLGQYAYAVDEEGSSRLRLSEDAHHNHDFHPVLDAWQDGGIAAAAGRILMQYEEAAPRFAGPRYAARYTDNHDEGRGLYRFGPGAFRALNLLAFLSPRALPFLLTGQEFGAVNRPSIHARCQPCDKGRRLLSADGREFRQEGVEFEGNLFARGFEERRHWREFFRDLIALRRKHRPLVDGACALTDPGEDAPPHERTVVAFDRTLGRRLIRCAVNLGDQPRRLERAPHLFAGPVLYGELGHGGVLPPFGACVVQVS
;
A
#
# COMPACT_ATOMS: atom_id res chain seq x y z
N MET A 1 7.77 11.74 23.75
CA MET A 1 6.92 10.54 23.50
C MET A 1 5.69 10.69 24.38
N ASP A 2 4.51 10.53 23.82
CA ASP A 2 3.27 10.62 24.60
C ASP A 2 3.22 9.45 25.59
N PRO A 3 3.07 9.71 26.92
CA PRO A 3 3.06 8.67 27.94
C PRO A 3 1.96 7.61 27.77
N GLU A 4 0.91 7.92 27.03
CA GLU A 4 -0.19 6.98 26.77
C GLU A 4 0.20 5.85 25.81
N TYR A 5 1.21 6.07 24.96
CA TYR A 5 1.74 5.07 24.03
C TYR A 5 2.95 4.33 24.57
N GLY A 6 3.38 4.64 25.80
CA GLY A 6 4.47 3.96 26.47
C GLY A 6 5.71 4.83 26.70
N THR A 7 6.74 4.19 27.22
CA THR A 7 8.01 4.80 27.58
C THR A 7 9.06 4.61 26.48
N ARG A 8 10.14 5.42 26.52
CA ARG A 8 11.31 5.24 25.65
C ARG A 8 11.91 3.82 25.78
N ALA A 9 11.93 3.26 26.99
CA ALA A 9 12.48 1.93 27.23
C ALA A 9 11.64 0.83 26.55
N GLU A 10 10.32 0.95 26.59
CA GLU A 10 9.42 -0.01 25.94
C GLU A 10 9.54 0.02 24.42
N ILE A 11 9.64 1.20 23.80
CA ILE A 11 9.81 1.28 22.35
C ILE A 11 11.17 0.75 21.91
N ILE A 12 12.24 0.96 22.69
CA ILE A 12 13.56 0.36 22.45
C ILE A 12 13.45 -1.17 22.55
N GLY A 13 12.75 -1.67 23.56
CA GLY A 13 12.49 -3.12 23.73
C GLY A 13 11.72 -3.70 22.55
N PHE A 14 10.70 -2.99 22.08
CA PHE A 14 9.92 -3.39 20.90
C PHE A 14 10.78 -3.48 19.63
N ILE A 15 11.60 -2.44 19.34
CA ILE A 15 12.46 -2.43 18.16
C ILE A 15 13.47 -3.59 18.20
N ARG A 16 14.13 -3.78 19.34
CA ARG A 16 15.07 -4.91 19.52
C ARG A 16 14.40 -6.25 19.29
N ARG A 17 13.20 -6.44 19.86
CA ARG A 17 12.44 -7.68 19.68
C ARG A 17 12.02 -7.91 18.23
N ALA A 18 11.63 -6.84 17.51
CA ALA A 18 11.33 -6.92 16.08
C ALA A 18 12.57 -7.34 15.27
N HIS A 19 13.74 -6.76 15.56
CA HIS A 19 15.01 -7.12 14.91
C HIS A 19 15.42 -8.58 15.18
N GLU A 20 15.27 -9.07 16.41
CA GLU A 20 15.49 -10.50 16.74
C GLU A 20 14.62 -11.43 15.89
N LEU A 21 13.39 -11.01 15.60
CA LEU A 21 12.45 -11.72 14.75
C LEU A 21 12.69 -11.44 13.24
N ARG A 22 13.72 -10.68 12.91
CA ARG A 22 14.11 -10.28 11.54
C ARG A 22 13.06 -9.40 10.83
N PHE A 23 12.31 -8.62 11.60
CA PHE A 23 11.49 -7.54 11.06
C PHE A 23 12.31 -6.25 10.98
N LYS A 24 12.03 -5.45 9.96
CA LYS A 24 12.39 -4.05 9.92
C LYS A 24 11.27 -3.23 10.55
N VAL A 25 11.64 -2.17 11.26
CA VAL A 25 10.69 -1.26 11.92
C VAL A 25 10.74 0.07 11.21
N LEU A 26 9.61 0.51 10.68
CA LEU A 26 9.43 1.84 10.14
C LEU A 26 8.50 2.63 11.05
N PHE A 27 8.87 3.88 11.31
CA PHE A 27 7.95 4.79 12.00
C PHE A 27 7.17 5.61 10.99
N ASP A 28 5.91 5.84 11.33
CA ASP A 28 5.09 6.82 10.64
C ASP A 28 5.41 8.22 11.16
N ILE A 29 5.71 9.14 10.25
CA ILE A 29 6.00 10.53 10.58
C ILE A 29 5.37 11.45 9.56
N THR A 30 4.85 12.58 10.03
CA THR A 30 4.21 13.60 9.20
C THR A 30 5.21 14.71 8.87
N PRO A 31 5.80 14.74 7.67
CA PRO A 31 6.69 15.82 7.27
C PRO A 31 5.97 17.12 6.94
N ASN A 32 4.70 17.08 6.54
CA ASN A 32 3.99 18.23 5.97
C ASN A 32 3.61 19.29 7.00
N HIS A 33 3.25 18.87 8.21
CA HIS A 33 2.70 19.78 9.23
C HIS A 33 2.97 19.29 10.66
N THR A 34 2.71 20.16 11.63
CA THR A 34 2.63 19.80 13.05
C THR A 34 1.23 20.14 13.58
N ALA A 35 0.91 19.68 14.78
CA ALA A 35 -0.21 20.23 15.54
C ALA A 35 0.06 21.70 15.92
N ARG A 36 -0.99 22.47 16.15
CA ARG A 36 -0.87 23.91 16.48
C ARG A 36 -0.31 24.19 17.88
N ASP A 37 -0.26 23.21 18.75
CA ASP A 37 0.35 23.27 20.09
C ASP A 37 1.80 22.77 20.12
N HIS A 38 2.39 22.44 18.95
CA HIS A 38 3.77 22.02 18.86
C HIS A 38 4.72 23.13 19.32
N VAL A 39 5.76 22.74 20.04
CA VAL A 39 6.75 23.68 20.62
C VAL A 39 7.36 24.63 19.60
N TRP A 40 7.57 24.18 18.35
CA TRP A 40 8.10 25.04 17.28
C TRP A 40 7.17 26.20 16.88
N MET A 41 5.86 26.10 17.18
CA MET A 41 4.97 27.25 16.95
C MET A 41 5.38 28.49 17.76
N THR A 42 6.02 28.27 18.91
CA THR A 42 6.51 29.35 19.79
C THR A 42 8.02 29.62 19.63
N GLU A 43 8.81 28.54 19.52
CA GLU A 43 10.28 28.66 19.49
C GLU A 43 10.80 29.00 18.09
N HIS A 44 10.11 28.53 17.04
CA HIS A 44 10.51 28.65 15.63
C HIS A 44 9.32 29.00 14.73
N PRO A 45 8.61 30.12 14.97
CA PRO A 45 7.44 30.49 14.17
C PRO A 45 7.76 30.71 12.67
N GLU A 46 9.04 30.92 12.34
CA GLU A 46 9.55 31.01 10.98
C GLU A 46 9.54 29.67 10.22
N TYR A 47 9.38 28.55 10.91
CA TYR A 47 9.29 27.22 10.30
C TYR A 47 7.94 26.95 9.62
N TYR A 48 6.99 27.87 9.76
CA TYR A 48 5.63 27.65 9.29
C TYR A 48 5.26 28.60 8.15
N VAL A 49 4.58 28.03 7.15
CA VAL A 49 3.94 28.80 6.07
C VAL A 49 2.92 29.75 6.69
N LYS A 50 2.92 31.01 6.26
CA LYS A 50 1.96 32.02 6.74
C LYS A 50 0.83 32.23 5.74
N ALA A 51 -0.38 32.27 6.27
CA ALA A 51 -1.55 32.73 5.53
C ALA A 51 -1.51 34.27 5.34
N PRO A 52 -2.34 34.84 4.43
CA PRO A 52 -2.36 36.28 4.18
C PRO A 52 -2.66 37.15 5.42
N ASP A 53 -3.37 36.61 6.39
CA ASP A 53 -3.67 37.29 7.66
C ASP A 53 -2.55 37.16 8.72
N GLY A 54 -1.45 36.50 8.37
CA GLY A 54 -0.30 36.25 9.25
C GLY A 54 -0.44 35.04 10.16
N SER A 55 -1.56 34.34 10.17
CA SER A 55 -1.72 33.08 10.87
C SER A 55 -0.92 31.95 10.23
N ALA A 56 -0.72 30.83 10.95
CA ALA A 56 -0.14 29.64 10.33
C ALA A 56 -1.12 29.01 9.33
N PHE A 57 -0.63 28.75 8.13
CA PHE A 57 -1.38 28.12 7.07
C PHE A 57 -1.62 26.62 7.38
N TYR A 58 -2.69 26.04 6.84
CA TYR A 58 -2.98 24.61 6.85
C TYR A 58 -3.53 24.16 5.49
N ASP A 59 -3.29 22.91 5.15
CA ASP A 59 -3.81 22.33 3.92
C ASP A 59 -5.22 21.80 4.11
N CYS A 60 -6.00 21.74 3.04
CA CYS A 60 -7.32 21.13 3.00
C CYS A 60 -8.25 21.67 4.09
N ASP A 61 -8.88 20.79 4.85
CA ASP A 61 -9.75 21.10 6.01
C ASP A 61 -9.06 20.80 7.36
N TRP A 62 -7.73 20.59 7.38
CA TRP A 62 -6.96 20.22 8.57
C TRP A 62 -6.63 21.44 9.45
N SER A 63 -7.67 22.13 9.91
CA SER A 63 -7.57 23.42 10.62
C SER A 63 -6.87 23.35 11.98
N ASP A 64 -6.69 22.15 12.53
CA ASP A 64 -5.93 21.87 13.75
C ASP A 64 -4.41 21.72 13.51
N THR A 65 -3.98 21.78 12.26
CA THR A 65 -2.58 21.66 11.85
C THR A 65 -1.95 23.00 11.47
N ALA A 66 -0.62 23.01 11.36
CA ALA A 66 0.18 24.14 10.87
C ALA A 66 1.24 23.62 9.87
N LYS A 67 1.18 24.10 8.62
CA LYS A 67 2.04 23.66 7.54
C LYS A 67 3.48 24.11 7.72
N LEU A 68 4.43 23.18 7.58
CA LEU A 68 5.85 23.45 7.64
C LEU A 68 6.38 24.06 6.33
N ASP A 69 7.29 25.02 6.43
CA ASP A 69 7.87 25.74 5.28
C ASP A 69 9.28 25.26 4.94
N TYR A 70 9.37 24.29 4.05
CA TYR A 70 10.63 23.72 3.58
C TYR A 70 11.45 24.67 2.68
N THR A 71 11.01 25.87 2.41
CA THR A 71 11.86 26.92 1.82
C THR A 71 12.85 27.46 2.86
N GLN A 72 12.62 27.21 4.18
CA GLN A 72 13.50 27.63 5.28
C GLN A 72 14.63 26.61 5.48
N PRO A 73 15.91 26.99 5.27
CA PRO A 73 17.04 26.09 5.45
C PRO A 73 17.16 25.54 6.88
N ALA A 74 16.80 26.34 7.89
CA ALA A 74 16.85 25.92 9.28
C ALA A 74 15.86 24.79 9.59
N LEU A 75 14.62 24.85 9.06
CA LEU A 75 13.66 23.78 9.17
C LEU A 75 14.19 22.49 8.53
N ARG A 76 14.76 22.56 7.32
CA ARG A 76 15.31 21.37 6.64
C ARG A 76 16.35 20.66 7.51
N LEU A 77 17.26 21.41 8.13
CA LEU A 77 18.24 20.83 9.04
C LEU A 77 17.58 20.22 10.28
N ALA A 78 16.64 20.94 10.90
CA ALA A 78 15.91 20.44 12.06
C ALA A 78 15.17 19.12 11.75
N MET A 79 14.52 19.02 10.59
CA MET A 79 13.84 17.79 10.19
C MET A 79 14.81 16.64 9.92
N ILE A 80 15.98 16.89 9.33
CA ILE A 80 17.03 15.88 9.18
C ILE A 80 17.45 15.34 10.55
N GLU A 81 17.64 16.21 11.55
CA GLU A 81 17.98 15.80 12.92
C GLU A 81 16.84 15.00 13.59
N VAL A 82 15.57 15.32 13.32
CA VAL A 82 14.43 14.52 13.78
C VAL A 82 14.50 13.10 13.22
N TYR A 83 14.73 12.93 11.93
CA TYR A 83 14.86 11.61 11.30
C TYR A 83 16.08 10.86 11.85
N ASP A 84 17.23 11.53 11.95
CA ASP A 84 18.47 10.94 12.45
C ASP A 84 18.34 10.45 13.90
N HIS A 85 17.63 11.21 14.75
CA HIS A 85 17.33 10.81 16.13
C HIS A 85 16.66 9.43 16.22
N TRP A 86 15.65 9.19 15.41
CA TRP A 86 14.94 7.91 15.43
C TRP A 86 15.74 6.77 14.79
N LEU A 87 16.51 7.07 13.74
CA LEU A 87 17.42 6.11 13.14
C LEU A 87 18.59 5.73 14.07
N SER A 88 18.88 6.56 15.08
CA SER A 88 19.93 6.34 16.07
C SER A 88 19.41 5.97 17.47
N LEU A 89 18.11 5.66 17.61
CA LEU A 89 17.43 5.56 18.91
C LEU A 89 18.00 4.49 19.84
N LEU A 90 18.53 3.38 19.30
CA LEU A 90 19.12 2.29 20.07
C LEU A 90 20.55 2.60 20.54
N GLY A 91 21.17 3.67 20.06
CA GLY A 91 22.57 3.97 20.27
C GLY A 91 23.50 3.19 19.33
N PRO A 92 24.80 3.08 19.64
CA PRO A 92 25.72 2.33 18.81
C PRO A 92 25.44 0.83 18.90
N GLY A 93 25.37 0.18 17.73
CA GLY A 93 25.30 -1.26 17.62
C GLY A 93 26.65 -1.95 17.93
N ASP A 94 26.72 -3.27 17.76
CA ASP A 94 27.92 -4.07 18.03
C ASP A 94 29.13 -3.67 17.16
N ASP A 95 28.87 -3.08 16.01
CA ASP A 95 29.88 -2.55 15.08
C ASP A 95 30.25 -1.07 15.34
N GLY A 96 29.71 -0.49 16.43
CA GLY A 96 29.93 0.90 16.83
C GLY A 96 29.19 1.94 16.01
N ARG A 97 28.35 1.53 15.05
CA ARG A 97 27.54 2.44 14.22
C ARG A 97 26.20 2.75 14.87
N PRO A 98 25.60 3.93 14.57
CA PRO A 98 24.26 4.26 15.06
C PRO A 98 23.24 3.21 14.63
N ASP A 99 22.39 2.74 15.57
CA ASP A 99 21.32 1.82 15.34
C ASP A 99 19.99 2.34 15.88
N GLY A 100 18.88 1.93 15.29
CA GLY A 100 17.53 2.37 15.64
C GLY A 100 16.49 1.74 14.75
N ILE A 101 15.44 2.47 14.42
CA ILE A 101 14.46 2.03 13.43
C ILE A 101 15.09 1.94 12.03
N ASP A 102 14.45 1.21 11.13
CA ASP A 102 15.01 0.93 9.78
C ASP A 102 14.52 1.89 8.71
N GLY A 103 13.73 2.87 9.05
CA GLY A 103 13.22 3.85 8.11
C GLY A 103 11.88 4.46 8.52
N PHE A 104 11.19 5.03 7.55
CA PHE A 104 9.95 5.76 7.79
C PHE A 104 8.89 5.47 6.74
N ARG A 105 7.64 5.47 7.18
CA ARG A 105 6.50 5.85 6.35
C ARG A 105 6.32 7.36 6.49
N LEU A 106 6.33 8.07 5.40
CA LEU A 106 6.29 9.53 5.34
C LEU A 106 4.90 9.97 4.91
N ASP A 107 4.13 10.45 5.88
CA ASP A 107 2.77 10.91 5.68
C ASP A 107 2.73 12.09 4.69
N MET A 108 1.85 12.04 3.70
CA MET A 108 1.65 13.09 2.71
C MET A 108 2.97 13.66 2.15
N ALA A 109 3.94 12.79 1.86
CA ALA A 109 5.32 13.16 1.51
C ALA A 109 5.45 14.11 0.32
N HIS A 110 4.47 14.11 -0.59
CA HIS A 110 4.43 14.98 -1.78
C HIS A 110 3.81 16.35 -1.52
N PHE A 111 3.13 16.56 -0.38
CA PHE A 111 2.43 17.80 -0.02
C PHE A 111 3.34 18.87 0.57
N ILE A 112 4.55 18.53 0.98
CA ILE A 112 5.49 19.57 1.45
C ILE A 112 5.71 20.61 0.35
N ASN A 113 5.84 21.87 0.73
CA ASN A 113 5.90 22.99 -0.21
C ASN A 113 7.19 23.07 -1.05
N ASP A 114 8.22 22.32 -0.69
CA ASP A 114 9.45 22.18 -1.48
C ASP A 114 10.01 20.74 -1.42
N ASN A 115 9.64 19.94 -2.39
CA ASN A 115 10.06 18.54 -2.52
C ASN A 115 11.57 18.36 -2.78
N SER A 116 12.33 19.42 -3.09
CA SER A 116 13.80 19.35 -3.15
C SER A 116 14.44 19.05 -1.79
N PHE A 117 13.69 19.16 -0.69
CA PHE A 117 14.11 18.70 0.62
C PHE A 117 14.55 17.22 0.60
N TRP A 118 13.84 16.36 -0.13
CA TRP A 118 14.19 14.95 -0.21
C TRP A 118 15.51 14.70 -0.92
N ASP A 119 15.89 15.54 -1.89
CA ASP A 119 17.20 15.47 -2.55
C ASP A 119 18.36 15.76 -1.58
N GLN A 120 18.09 16.53 -0.52
CA GLN A 120 19.04 16.82 0.56
C GLN A 120 18.98 15.77 1.66
N ALA A 121 17.79 15.47 2.18
CA ALA A 121 17.60 14.68 3.40
C ALA A 121 18.00 13.22 3.22
N LEU A 122 17.52 12.56 2.16
CA LEU A 122 17.73 11.12 2.01
C LEU A 122 19.21 10.73 1.82
N PRO A 123 20.01 11.43 0.99
CA PRO A 123 21.44 11.15 0.90
C PRO A 123 22.19 11.41 2.22
N VAL A 124 21.85 12.48 2.95
CA VAL A 124 22.47 12.78 4.25
C VAL A 124 22.19 11.68 5.27
N LEU A 125 20.93 11.26 5.39
CA LEU A 125 20.53 10.19 6.33
C LEU A 125 21.22 8.87 5.98
N ARG A 126 21.26 8.48 4.70
CA ARG A 126 21.97 7.27 4.26
C ARG A 126 23.48 7.35 4.54
N ALA A 127 24.09 8.52 4.38
CA ALA A 127 25.51 8.74 4.66
C ALA A 127 25.83 8.67 6.16
N ARG A 128 24.92 9.12 7.03
CA ARG A 128 25.06 9.02 8.49
C ARG A 128 24.88 7.59 9.00
N HIS A 129 24.19 6.73 8.26
CA HIS A 129 23.92 5.32 8.62
C HIS A 129 24.50 4.34 7.59
N PRO A 130 25.81 4.32 7.38
CA PRO A 130 26.44 3.51 6.35
C PRO A 130 26.27 2.01 6.64
N GLY A 131 25.94 1.25 5.61
CA GLY A 131 25.74 -0.21 5.71
C GLY A 131 24.37 -0.64 6.22
N ARG A 132 23.51 0.30 6.66
CA ARG A 132 22.13 0.00 6.99
C ARG A 132 21.25 0.05 5.73
N ASP A 133 20.37 -0.92 5.62
CA ASP A 133 19.37 -0.99 4.55
C ASP A 133 18.12 -0.22 4.99
N LEU A 134 18.19 1.11 4.90
CA LEU A 134 17.11 2.01 5.29
C LEU A 134 16.03 2.03 4.20
N LEU A 135 14.77 2.04 4.63
CA LEU A 135 13.59 2.12 3.78
C LEU A 135 12.82 3.42 4.02
N PHE A 136 12.63 4.21 2.98
CA PHE A 136 11.79 5.41 3.00
C PHE A 136 10.58 5.18 2.09
N MET A 137 9.41 5.03 2.71
CA MET A 137 8.15 4.79 2.02
C MET A 137 7.27 6.04 2.10
N ALA A 138 6.88 6.56 0.95
CA ALA A 138 6.00 7.71 0.88
C ALA A 138 4.52 7.30 0.90
N GLU A 139 3.72 7.93 1.73
CA GLU A 139 2.34 8.11 1.38
C GLU A 139 2.27 9.21 0.33
N CYS A 140 1.74 8.84 -0.80
CA CYS A 140 1.65 9.71 -1.95
C CYS A 140 0.56 9.19 -2.89
N TYR A 141 -0.19 10.07 -3.44
CA TYR A 141 -1.30 9.76 -4.34
C TYR A 141 -0.93 10.13 -5.77
N GLY A 142 -1.29 9.23 -6.70
CA GLY A 142 -1.04 9.39 -8.12
C GLY A 142 0.34 8.87 -8.58
N PHE A 143 0.32 8.18 -9.72
CA PHE A 143 1.52 7.55 -10.28
C PHE A 143 2.63 8.56 -10.60
N GLN A 144 2.30 9.75 -11.16
CA GLN A 144 3.31 10.76 -11.52
C GLN A 144 4.00 11.36 -10.29
N ASN A 145 3.23 11.60 -9.21
CA ASN A 145 3.79 12.06 -7.95
C ASN A 145 4.76 11.01 -7.37
N ASN A 146 4.39 9.73 -7.44
CA ASN A 146 5.26 8.62 -7.03
C ASN A 146 6.58 8.62 -7.83
N LEU A 147 6.52 8.81 -9.16
CA LEU A 147 7.74 8.91 -9.98
C LEU A 147 8.61 10.10 -9.58
N GLY A 148 8.00 11.23 -9.23
CA GLY A 148 8.71 12.41 -8.73
C GLY A 148 9.47 12.12 -7.43
N LEU A 149 8.84 11.43 -6.48
CA LEU A 149 9.46 11.03 -5.21
C LEU A 149 10.52 9.92 -5.40
N PHE A 150 10.29 8.97 -6.30
CA PHE A 150 11.29 7.95 -6.65
C PHE A 150 12.56 8.57 -7.27
N ALA A 151 12.41 9.58 -8.10
CA ALA A 151 13.54 10.32 -8.65
C ALA A 151 14.37 11.02 -7.55
N ARG A 152 13.75 11.39 -6.44
CA ARG A 152 14.38 11.99 -5.26
C ARG A 152 14.93 10.99 -4.24
N GLY A 153 14.80 9.70 -4.49
CA GLY A 153 15.42 8.65 -3.68
C GLY A 153 14.51 7.90 -2.72
N MET A 154 13.18 8.10 -2.77
CA MET A 154 12.23 7.24 -2.05
C MET A 154 12.32 5.81 -2.58
N ASP A 155 12.21 4.82 -1.69
CA ASP A 155 12.31 3.40 -2.02
C ASP A 155 10.97 2.80 -2.39
N ALA A 156 9.91 3.27 -1.72
CA ALA A 156 8.55 2.82 -1.93
C ALA A 156 7.55 3.98 -1.87
N ALA A 157 6.41 3.81 -2.50
CA ALA A 157 5.27 4.72 -2.38
C ALA A 157 3.96 3.93 -2.43
N TYR A 158 2.89 4.48 -1.89
CA TYR A 158 1.55 3.88 -1.99
C TYR A 158 1.12 3.76 -3.45
N ASP A 159 0.57 2.61 -3.81
CA ASP A 159 -0.07 2.38 -5.12
C ASP A 159 -1.57 2.63 -4.99
N ASP A 160 -1.92 3.90 -4.97
CA ASP A 160 -3.30 4.35 -4.88
C ASP A 160 -4.14 3.93 -6.09
N ASP A 161 -3.54 3.88 -7.29
CA ASP A 161 -4.21 3.38 -8.48
C ASP A 161 -4.67 1.93 -8.32
N PHE A 162 -3.88 1.11 -7.62
CA PHE A 162 -4.26 -0.26 -7.31
C PHE A 162 -5.48 -0.33 -6.37
N TYR A 163 -5.51 0.52 -5.34
CA TYR A 163 -6.65 0.61 -4.44
C TYR A 163 -7.90 1.14 -5.17
N LYS A 164 -7.76 2.19 -5.99
CA LYS A 164 -8.83 2.74 -6.82
C LYS A 164 -9.41 1.73 -7.79
N LEU A 165 -8.60 0.83 -8.35
CA LEU A 165 -9.10 -0.27 -9.17
C LEU A 165 -10.13 -1.11 -8.39
N GLY A 166 -9.81 -1.47 -7.14
CA GLY A 166 -10.71 -2.20 -6.25
C GLY A 166 -11.98 -1.41 -5.95
N GLN A 167 -11.85 -0.12 -5.64
CA GLN A 167 -12.99 0.76 -5.38
C GLN A 167 -13.90 0.87 -6.62
N TYR A 168 -13.32 1.15 -7.77
CA TYR A 168 -14.09 1.32 -9.01
C TYR A 168 -14.79 0.03 -9.45
N ALA A 169 -14.13 -1.13 -9.26
CA ALA A 169 -14.66 -2.40 -9.73
C ALA A 169 -15.73 -3.00 -8.81
N TYR A 170 -15.57 -2.86 -7.49
CA TYR A 170 -16.29 -3.70 -6.53
C TYR A 170 -16.97 -2.94 -5.41
N ALA A 171 -16.52 -1.73 -5.07
CA ALA A 171 -17.15 -1.01 -3.99
C ALA A 171 -18.56 -0.54 -4.40
N VAL A 172 -19.50 -0.66 -3.46
CA VAL A 172 -20.84 -0.08 -3.56
C VAL A 172 -20.90 1.15 -2.67
N ASP A 173 -21.56 2.19 -3.13
CA ASP A 173 -21.88 3.35 -2.32
C ASP A 173 -23.02 3.05 -1.32
N GLU A 174 -23.32 4.04 -0.46
CA GLU A 174 -24.38 3.92 0.55
C GLU A 174 -25.77 3.71 -0.05
N GLU A 175 -25.95 4.03 -1.33
CA GLU A 175 -27.21 3.91 -2.08
C GLU A 175 -27.33 2.58 -2.84
N GLY A 176 -26.30 1.72 -2.75
CA GLY A 176 -26.26 0.43 -3.44
C GLY A 176 -25.95 0.53 -4.93
N SER A 177 -25.47 1.67 -5.38
CA SER A 177 -24.99 1.87 -6.75
C SER A 177 -23.71 1.07 -6.98
N SER A 178 -23.68 0.28 -8.04
CA SER A 178 -22.64 -0.71 -8.31
C SER A 178 -21.28 -0.15 -8.75
N ARG A 179 -21.02 1.13 -8.58
CA ARG A 179 -19.71 1.75 -8.83
C ARG A 179 -19.60 3.04 -8.04
N LEU A 180 -18.63 3.12 -7.15
CA LEU A 180 -18.19 4.39 -6.63
C LEU A 180 -17.86 5.30 -7.83
N ARG A 181 -18.57 6.41 -7.96
CA ARG A 181 -18.07 7.50 -8.78
C ARG A 181 -16.73 7.88 -8.14
N LEU A 182 -15.65 7.78 -8.91
CA LEU A 182 -14.41 8.43 -8.53
C LEU A 182 -14.81 9.88 -8.26
N SER A 183 -14.63 10.33 -7.03
CA SER A 183 -14.96 11.69 -6.66
C SER A 183 -14.31 12.61 -7.69
N GLU A 184 -15.00 13.66 -8.11
CA GLU A 184 -14.47 14.70 -9.01
C GLU A 184 -13.30 15.45 -8.38
N ASP A 185 -12.83 14.98 -7.22
CA ASP A 185 -11.71 15.55 -6.50
C ASP A 185 -10.44 15.40 -7.33
N ALA A 186 -10.21 16.45 -8.12
CA ALA A 186 -9.21 16.51 -9.17
C ALA A 186 -7.78 16.23 -8.70
N HIS A 187 -7.49 16.39 -7.41
CA HIS A 187 -6.15 16.20 -6.85
C HIS A 187 -5.68 14.74 -6.80
N HIS A 188 -6.60 13.79 -6.81
CA HIS A 188 -6.26 12.38 -6.64
C HIS A 188 -6.52 11.50 -7.86
N ASN A 189 -7.19 12.01 -8.90
CA ASN A 189 -7.69 11.18 -10.00
C ASN A 189 -7.00 11.39 -11.34
N HIS A 190 -6.17 12.41 -11.53
CA HIS A 190 -5.56 12.72 -12.84
C HIS A 190 -4.78 11.56 -13.44
N ASP A 191 -4.06 10.82 -12.59
CA ASP A 191 -3.21 9.73 -13.05
C ASP A 191 -3.97 8.42 -13.27
N PHE A 192 -5.23 8.35 -12.82
CA PHE A 192 -6.05 7.16 -12.97
C PHE A 192 -6.76 7.06 -14.33
N HIS A 193 -6.84 8.14 -15.11
CA HIS A 193 -7.44 8.13 -16.44
C HIS A 193 -6.89 7.05 -17.37
N PRO A 194 -5.57 6.83 -17.49
CA PRO A 194 -5.05 5.77 -18.34
C PRO A 194 -5.49 4.36 -17.93
N VAL A 195 -5.83 4.15 -16.66
CA VAL A 195 -6.39 2.90 -16.14
C VAL A 195 -7.85 2.75 -16.56
N LEU A 196 -8.63 3.84 -16.49
CA LEU A 196 -10.02 3.88 -16.94
C LEU A 196 -10.13 3.67 -18.45
N ASP A 197 -9.25 4.29 -19.24
CA ASP A 197 -9.20 4.12 -20.69
C ASP A 197 -8.93 2.64 -21.01
N ALA A 198 -7.94 2.03 -20.35
CA ALA A 198 -7.67 0.60 -20.52
C ALA A 198 -8.87 -0.27 -20.12
N TRP A 199 -9.62 0.13 -19.10
CA TRP A 199 -10.86 -0.55 -18.70
C TRP A 199 -11.92 -0.51 -19.81
N GLN A 200 -12.12 0.64 -20.42
CA GLN A 200 -13.11 0.79 -21.51
C GLN A 200 -12.76 -0.08 -22.71
N ASP A 201 -11.46 -0.19 -23.02
CA ASP A 201 -10.97 -0.94 -24.17
C ASP A 201 -10.93 -2.46 -23.93
N GLY A 202 -10.58 -2.91 -22.73
CA GLY A 202 -10.26 -4.31 -22.47
C GLY A 202 -10.73 -4.85 -21.11
N GLY A 203 -11.69 -4.21 -20.46
CA GLY A 203 -12.26 -4.63 -19.19
C GLY A 203 -11.29 -4.48 -18.00
N ILE A 204 -11.68 -5.04 -16.87
CA ILE A 204 -10.87 -5.01 -15.64
C ILE A 204 -9.50 -5.67 -15.84
N ALA A 205 -9.39 -6.64 -16.73
CA ALA A 205 -8.13 -7.32 -17.03
C ALA A 205 -7.10 -6.35 -17.61
N ALA A 206 -7.51 -5.50 -18.56
CA ALA A 206 -6.63 -4.49 -19.15
C ALA A 206 -6.28 -3.38 -18.16
N ALA A 207 -7.24 -2.92 -17.36
CA ALA A 207 -7.01 -1.95 -16.29
C ALA A 207 -5.97 -2.46 -15.27
N ALA A 208 -6.12 -3.69 -14.79
CA ALA A 208 -5.15 -4.33 -13.93
C ALA A 208 -3.78 -4.46 -14.60
N GLY A 209 -3.75 -4.90 -15.86
CA GLY A 209 -2.52 -4.97 -16.65
C GLY A 209 -1.81 -3.62 -16.75
N ARG A 210 -2.55 -2.52 -16.95
CA ARG A 210 -2.00 -1.16 -16.98
C ARG A 210 -1.31 -0.80 -15.66
N ILE A 211 -1.97 -1.06 -14.53
CA ILE A 211 -1.40 -0.81 -13.20
C ILE A 211 -0.13 -1.65 -12.95
N LEU A 212 -0.13 -2.91 -13.39
CA LEU A 212 1.06 -3.76 -13.25
C LEU A 212 2.25 -3.21 -14.03
N MET A 213 2.02 -2.73 -15.24
CA MET A 213 3.09 -2.34 -16.14
C MET A 213 3.63 -0.93 -15.92
N GLN A 214 2.84 0.00 -15.36
CA GLN A 214 3.27 1.39 -15.21
C GLN A 214 4.57 1.55 -14.41
N TYR A 215 4.72 0.82 -13.30
CA TYR A 215 5.96 0.85 -12.51
C TYR A 215 7.09 0.03 -13.14
N GLU A 216 6.77 -1.03 -13.86
CA GLU A 216 7.76 -1.83 -14.57
C GLU A 216 8.39 -1.04 -15.74
N GLU A 217 7.56 -0.33 -16.51
CA GLU A 217 7.99 0.55 -17.60
C GLU A 217 8.80 1.76 -17.09
N ALA A 218 8.47 2.27 -15.91
CA ALA A 218 9.18 3.39 -15.31
C ALA A 218 10.53 2.98 -14.66
N ALA A 219 10.69 1.72 -14.30
CA ALA A 219 11.84 1.23 -13.54
C ALA A 219 13.22 1.58 -14.12
N PRO A 220 13.46 1.56 -15.45
CA PRO A 220 14.75 1.94 -16.01
C PRO A 220 15.17 3.40 -15.76
N ARG A 221 14.25 4.24 -15.30
CA ARG A 221 14.52 5.65 -14.98
C ARG A 221 15.28 5.82 -13.65
N PHE A 222 15.37 4.76 -12.81
CA PHE A 222 15.90 4.86 -11.47
C PHE A 222 17.14 3.99 -11.26
N ALA A 223 18.09 4.48 -10.44
CA ALA A 223 19.35 3.80 -10.17
C ALA A 223 19.22 2.53 -9.29
N GLY A 224 18.04 2.23 -8.78
CA GLY A 224 17.80 1.06 -7.94
C GLY A 224 16.33 0.66 -7.96
N PRO A 225 15.97 -0.42 -7.27
CA PRO A 225 14.59 -0.87 -7.23
C PRO A 225 13.71 0.17 -6.57
N ARG A 226 12.51 0.37 -7.11
CA ARG A 226 11.43 1.17 -6.53
C ARG A 226 10.20 0.29 -6.41
N TYR A 227 9.48 0.43 -5.30
CA TYR A 227 8.38 -0.46 -4.99
C TYR A 227 7.07 0.30 -4.86
N ALA A 228 6.01 -0.30 -5.38
CA ALA A 228 4.64 0.12 -5.19
C ALA A 228 4.04 -0.62 -3.99
N ALA A 229 3.71 0.09 -2.92
CA ALA A 229 3.01 -0.49 -1.76
C ALA A 229 1.54 -0.72 -2.14
N ARG A 230 1.21 -1.98 -2.49
CA ARG A 230 -0.13 -2.38 -2.94
C ARG A 230 -0.96 -2.90 -1.81
N TYR A 231 -2.12 -2.31 -1.61
CA TYR A 231 -3.01 -2.58 -0.50
C TYR A 231 -4.48 -2.67 -0.93
N THR A 232 -5.25 -3.40 -0.16
CA THR A 232 -6.71 -3.37 -0.19
C THR A 232 -7.29 -2.70 1.04
N ASP A 233 -6.44 -2.53 2.07
CA ASP A 233 -6.74 -1.90 3.34
C ASP A 233 -5.58 -0.98 3.73
N ASN A 234 -5.89 0.21 4.23
CA ASN A 234 -4.99 1.03 5.02
C ASN A 234 -5.76 1.66 6.19
N HIS A 235 -5.10 2.44 7.04
CA HIS A 235 -5.73 3.02 8.22
C HIS A 235 -6.72 4.15 7.88
N ASP A 236 -6.62 4.76 6.70
CA ASP A 236 -7.53 5.83 6.24
C ASP A 236 -8.72 5.29 5.47
N GLU A 237 -8.60 4.08 4.93
CA GLU A 237 -9.62 3.49 4.08
C GLU A 237 -10.46 2.43 4.80
N GLY A 238 -11.63 2.14 4.25
CA GLY A 238 -12.46 1.04 4.73
C GLY A 238 -11.79 -0.31 4.50
N ARG A 239 -12.13 -1.31 5.34
CA ARG A 239 -11.62 -2.67 5.20
C ARG A 239 -11.99 -3.26 3.85
N GLY A 240 -11.02 -3.77 3.10
CA GLY A 240 -11.22 -4.31 1.76
C GLY A 240 -12.14 -5.51 1.73
N LEU A 241 -12.05 -6.41 2.73
CA LEU A 241 -12.98 -7.54 2.84
C LEU A 241 -14.45 -7.08 2.94
N TYR A 242 -14.67 -5.99 3.67
CA TYR A 242 -15.99 -5.40 3.82
C TYR A 242 -16.43 -4.70 2.52
N ARG A 243 -15.57 -3.84 1.96
CA ARG A 243 -15.91 -2.98 0.82
C ARG A 243 -16.05 -3.73 -0.50
N PHE A 244 -15.20 -4.74 -0.71
CA PHE A 244 -15.10 -5.43 -1.99
C PHE A 244 -15.77 -6.82 -1.98
N GLY A 245 -16.10 -7.33 -0.78
CA GLY A 245 -16.56 -8.72 -0.62
C GLY A 245 -15.43 -9.74 -0.70
N PRO A 246 -15.68 -10.97 -0.21
CA PRO A 246 -14.62 -11.96 -0.02
C PRO A 246 -13.94 -12.41 -1.32
N GLY A 247 -14.68 -12.51 -2.43
CA GLY A 247 -14.12 -12.92 -3.71
C GLY A 247 -13.14 -11.88 -4.26
N ALA A 248 -13.59 -10.65 -4.43
CA ALA A 248 -12.77 -9.56 -4.95
C ALA A 248 -11.59 -9.23 -4.02
N PHE A 249 -11.81 -9.23 -2.69
CA PHE A 249 -10.74 -9.08 -1.71
C PHE A 249 -9.65 -10.14 -1.91
N ARG A 250 -10.03 -11.41 -2.11
CA ARG A 250 -9.09 -12.49 -2.41
C ARG A 250 -8.31 -12.23 -3.70
N ALA A 251 -9.00 -11.90 -4.80
CA ALA A 251 -8.39 -11.70 -6.11
C ALA A 251 -7.43 -10.50 -6.13
N LEU A 252 -7.80 -9.38 -5.50
CA LEU A 252 -6.93 -8.21 -5.38
C LEU A 252 -5.67 -8.50 -4.55
N ASN A 253 -5.80 -9.23 -3.43
CA ASN A 253 -4.63 -9.62 -2.65
C ASN A 253 -3.74 -10.62 -3.40
N LEU A 254 -4.30 -11.57 -4.17
CA LEU A 254 -3.53 -12.41 -5.08
C LEU A 254 -2.73 -11.53 -6.05
N LEU A 255 -3.39 -10.57 -6.68
CA LEU A 255 -2.73 -9.67 -7.62
C LEU A 255 -1.63 -8.84 -6.94
N ALA A 256 -1.88 -8.29 -5.75
CA ALA A 256 -0.86 -7.53 -4.99
C ALA A 256 0.40 -8.37 -4.71
N PHE A 257 0.24 -9.64 -4.32
CA PHE A 257 1.36 -10.52 -3.99
C PHE A 257 2.12 -11.06 -5.21
N LEU A 258 1.45 -11.22 -6.35
CA LEU A 258 2.05 -11.79 -7.56
C LEU A 258 2.66 -10.73 -8.49
N SER A 259 2.24 -9.49 -8.35
CA SER A 259 2.58 -8.41 -9.27
C SER A 259 4.04 -7.94 -9.17
N PRO A 260 4.56 -7.29 -10.24
CA PRO A 260 5.92 -6.77 -10.26
C PRO A 260 6.07 -5.57 -9.33
N ARG A 261 7.29 -5.38 -8.84
CA ARG A 261 7.68 -4.22 -8.01
C ARG A 261 6.72 -3.94 -6.87
N ALA A 262 5.98 -4.95 -6.43
CA ALA A 262 5.05 -4.82 -5.34
C ALA A 262 5.73 -4.99 -3.99
N LEU A 263 5.41 -4.09 -3.08
CA LEU A 263 5.51 -4.26 -1.65
C LEU A 263 4.09 -4.54 -1.14
N PRO A 264 3.66 -5.82 -0.98
CA PRO A 264 2.33 -6.11 -0.48
C PRO A 264 2.14 -5.51 0.91
N PHE A 265 1.15 -4.66 1.06
CA PHE A 265 0.87 -3.95 2.30
C PHE A 265 -0.37 -4.56 2.95
N LEU A 266 -0.27 -4.92 4.23
CA LEU A 266 -1.33 -5.50 5.02
C LEU A 266 -1.60 -4.63 6.26
N LEU A 267 -2.83 -4.18 6.42
CA LEU A 267 -3.25 -3.53 7.66
C LEU A 267 -3.52 -4.60 8.73
N THR A 268 -3.01 -4.39 9.94
CA THR A 268 -3.25 -5.29 11.08
C THR A 268 -4.72 -5.69 11.20
N GLY A 269 -4.97 -6.99 11.29
CA GLY A 269 -6.31 -7.60 11.29
C GLY A 269 -6.80 -8.04 9.90
N GLN A 270 -6.22 -7.55 8.81
CA GLN A 270 -6.56 -7.98 7.46
C GLN A 270 -6.31 -9.48 7.28
N GLU A 271 -5.23 -9.99 7.86
CA GLU A 271 -4.87 -11.41 7.85
C GLU A 271 -5.86 -12.32 8.59
N PHE A 272 -6.73 -11.73 9.38
CA PHE A 272 -7.85 -12.42 10.05
C PHE A 272 -9.21 -12.08 9.46
N GLY A 273 -9.25 -11.35 8.34
CA GLY A 273 -10.49 -10.94 7.70
C GLY A 273 -11.29 -9.93 8.54
N ALA A 274 -10.59 -8.98 9.19
CA ALA A 274 -11.26 -7.90 9.90
C ALA A 274 -12.11 -7.07 8.94
N VAL A 275 -13.32 -6.73 9.37
CA VAL A 275 -14.28 -5.94 8.60
C VAL A 275 -14.52 -4.54 9.19
N ASN A 276 -14.10 -4.31 10.43
CA ASN A 276 -14.25 -3.03 11.09
C ASN A 276 -12.98 -2.18 10.91
N ARG A 277 -13.17 -0.93 10.49
CA ARG A 277 -12.08 0.05 10.41
C ARG A 277 -11.72 0.53 11.82
N PRO A 278 -10.44 0.46 12.24
CA PRO A 278 -10.02 1.07 13.50
C PRO A 278 -10.12 2.59 13.43
N SER A 279 -10.47 3.24 14.54
CA SER A 279 -10.38 4.70 14.64
C SER A 279 -8.93 5.12 14.79
N ILE A 280 -8.53 6.10 13.98
CA ILE A 280 -7.22 6.74 14.07
C ILE A 280 -7.30 8.17 14.64
N HIS A 281 -8.48 8.79 14.59
CA HIS A 281 -8.65 10.21 14.95
C HIS A 281 -9.25 10.44 16.34
N ALA A 282 -9.81 9.42 16.95
CA ALA A 282 -10.41 9.60 18.25
C ALA A 282 -10.28 8.34 19.12
N ARG A 283 -9.74 8.51 20.30
CA ARG A 283 -9.85 7.54 21.38
C ARG A 283 -11.31 7.42 21.75
N CYS A 284 -11.79 6.22 21.89
CA CYS A 284 -13.13 5.93 22.40
C CYS A 284 -14.31 6.58 21.64
N GLN A 285 -14.08 7.16 20.48
CA GLN A 285 -15.18 7.57 19.61
C GLN A 285 -15.33 6.60 18.44
N PRO A 286 -16.58 6.17 18.15
CA PRO A 286 -16.83 5.40 16.94
C PRO A 286 -16.43 6.23 15.73
N CYS A 287 -15.52 5.72 14.89
CA CYS A 287 -15.39 6.23 13.53
C CYS A 287 -16.73 6.06 12.84
N ASP A 288 -17.16 7.08 12.14
CA ASP A 288 -18.35 7.06 11.28
C ASP A 288 -19.63 6.64 12.03
N LYS A 289 -19.95 7.36 13.12
CA LYS A 289 -21.25 7.19 13.79
C LYS A 289 -22.39 7.27 12.79
N GLY A 290 -23.07 6.15 12.60
CA GLY A 290 -24.33 6.09 11.87
C GLY A 290 -24.22 5.93 10.37
N ARG A 291 -23.05 5.73 9.77
CA ARG A 291 -22.97 5.31 8.38
C ARG A 291 -23.46 3.88 8.23
N ARG A 292 -24.49 3.71 7.42
CA ARG A 292 -24.86 2.41 6.88
C ARG A 292 -23.88 2.09 5.78
N LEU A 293 -23.11 1.05 5.97
CA LEU A 293 -22.22 0.55 4.94
C LEU A 293 -22.84 -0.72 4.37
N LEU A 294 -22.89 -0.81 3.04
CA LEU A 294 -23.31 -2.02 2.36
C LEU A 294 -22.07 -2.77 1.88
N SER A 295 -22.01 -4.07 2.12
CA SER A 295 -21.01 -4.92 1.47
C SER A 295 -21.39 -5.16 0.02
N ALA A 296 -20.42 -5.59 -0.80
CA ALA A 296 -20.65 -5.93 -2.22
C ALA A 296 -21.74 -7.00 -2.43
N ASP A 297 -22.04 -7.81 -1.39
CA ASP A 297 -23.12 -8.79 -1.39
C ASP A 297 -24.45 -8.25 -0.83
N GLY A 298 -24.57 -6.94 -0.63
CA GLY A 298 -25.79 -6.25 -0.21
C GLY A 298 -26.13 -6.38 1.28
N ARG A 299 -25.20 -6.86 2.11
CA ARG A 299 -25.43 -6.92 3.55
C ARG A 299 -25.26 -5.56 4.20
N GLU A 300 -26.23 -5.16 4.98
CA GLU A 300 -26.16 -3.95 5.80
C GLU A 300 -25.29 -4.20 7.03
N PHE A 301 -24.23 -3.39 7.15
CA PHE A 301 -23.45 -3.32 8.37
C PHE A 301 -23.64 -1.95 9.01
N ARG A 302 -23.98 -1.95 10.27
CA ARG A 302 -23.73 -0.77 11.09
C ARG A 302 -22.27 -0.84 11.53
N GLN A 303 -21.49 0.15 11.14
CA GLN A 303 -20.21 0.39 11.78
C GLN A 303 -20.53 0.97 13.18
N GLU A 304 -20.93 0.08 14.09
CA GLU A 304 -20.92 0.40 15.51
C GLU A 304 -19.47 0.59 15.89
N GLY A 305 -19.19 1.60 16.69
CA GLY A 305 -17.85 1.98 17.07
C GLY A 305 -17.02 0.78 17.42
N VAL A 306 -15.78 0.79 16.97
CA VAL A 306 -14.83 -0.26 17.30
C VAL A 306 -14.71 -0.26 18.82
N GLU A 307 -15.34 -1.22 19.48
CA GLU A 307 -14.97 -1.54 20.84
C GLU A 307 -13.53 -2.05 20.77
N PHE A 308 -12.62 -1.23 21.22
CA PHE A 308 -11.19 -1.51 21.27
C PHE A 308 -10.84 -2.54 22.36
N GLU A 309 -11.84 -3.20 22.88
CA GLU A 309 -11.68 -4.28 23.84
C GLU A 309 -11.23 -5.53 23.10
N GLY A 310 -9.95 -5.78 22.98
CA GLY A 310 -9.34 -7.09 22.82
C GLY A 310 -9.91 -8.06 21.76
N ASN A 311 -10.99 -7.67 21.12
CA ASN A 311 -11.90 -8.52 20.36
C ASN A 311 -11.69 -8.52 18.84
N LEU A 312 -10.82 -7.66 18.29
CA LEU A 312 -10.40 -7.81 16.87
C LEU A 312 -9.85 -9.22 16.62
N PHE A 313 -9.27 -9.83 17.65
CA PHE A 313 -8.64 -11.13 17.58
C PHE A 313 -9.44 -12.28 18.20
N ALA A 314 -10.42 -11.99 19.05
CA ALA A 314 -11.08 -13.02 19.86
C ALA A 314 -12.39 -13.58 19.28
N ARG A 315 -13.19 -12.76 18.58
CA ARG A 315 -14.45 -13.22 17.99
C ARG A 315 -14.28 -13.65 16.55
N GLY A 316 -14.58 -14.90 16.25
CA GLY A 316 -14.54 -15.46 14.90
C GLY A 316 -13.15 -15.83 14.40
N PHE A 317 -12.16 -15.94 15.30
CA PHE A 317 -10.78 -16.34 14.91
C PHE A 317 -10.78 -17.69 14.19
N GLU A 318 -11.50 -18.68 14.67
CA GLU A 318 -11.60 -20.01 14.03
C GLU A 318 -12.38 -19.94 12.71
N GLU A 319 -13.46 -19.15 12.65
CA GLU A 319 -14.27 -18.98 11.45
C GLU A 319 -13.49 -18.26 10.33
N ARG A 320 -12.50 -17.45 10.69
CA ARG A 320 -11.68 -16.66 9.76
C ARG A 320 -10.27 -17.21 9.58
N ARG A 321 -9.97 -18.37 10.11
CA ARG A 321 -8.67 -19.02 10.02
C ARG A 321 -8.19 -19.17 8.57
N HIS A 322 -9.11 -19.37 7.63
CA HIS A 322 -8.80 -19.48 6.21
C HIS A 322 -8.12 -18.22 5.63
N TRP A 323 -8.39 -17.00 6.15
CA TRP A 323 -7.70 -15.79 5.69
C TRP A 323 -6.24 -15.80 6.14
N ARG A 324 -5.96 -16.20 7.37
CA ARG A 324 -4.60 -16.34 7.86
C ARG A 324 -3.81 -17.36 7.05
N GLU A 325 -4.42 -18.48 6.72
CA GLU A 325 -3.81 -19.50 5.87
C GLU A 325 -3.55 -18.95 4.48
N PHE A 326 -4.50 -18.25 3.89
CA PHE A 326 -4.36 -17.59 2.60
C PHE A 326 -3.14 -16.65 2.54
N PHE A 327 -3.04 -15.71 3.48
CA PHE A 327 -1.90 -14.78 3.50
C PHE A 327 -0.57 -15.47 3.81
N ARG A 328 -0.57 -16.44 4.73
CA ARG A 328 0.62 -17.26 5.01
C ARG A 328 1.12 -17.96 3.74
N ASP A 329 0.23 -18.54 2.96
CA ASP A 329 0.57 -19.28 1.75
C ASP A 329 1.09 -18.34 0.65
N LEU A 330 0.51 -17.14 0.50
CA LEU A 330 1.03 -16.11 -0.42
C LEU A 330 2.43 -15.61 -0.01
N ILE A 331 2.66 -15.37 1.27
CA ILE A 331 3.97 -14.99 1.81
C ILE A 331 4.99 -16.10 1.54
N ALA A 332 4.61 -17.35 1.80
CA ALA A 332 5.48 -18.52 1.58
C ALA A 332 5.82 -18.69 0.10
N LEU A 333 4.81 -18.57 -0.79
CA LEU A 333 4.98 -18.64 -2.23
C LEU A 333 6.00 -17.57 -2.70
N ARG A 334 5.79 -16.31 -2.29
CA ARG A 334 6.66 -15.20 -2.68
C ARG A 334 8.09 -15.36 -2.16
N ARG A 335 8.26 -15.81 -0.90
CA ARG A 335 9.58 -16.09 -0.30
C ARG A 335 10.32 -17.20 -1.01
N LYS A 336 9.62 -18.26 -1.42
CA LYS A 336 10.20 -19.43 -2.08
C LYS A 336 10.60 -19.13 -3.53
N HIS A 337 9.91 -18.25 -4.20
CA HIS A 337 10.06 -18.02 -5.63
C HIS A 337 10.51 -16.60 -5.96
N ARG A 338 11.82 -16.39 -6.01
CA ARG A 338 12.47 -15.09 -6.29
C ARG A 338 11.94 -14.36 -7.54
N PRO A 339 11.56 -15.04 -8.67
CA PRO A 339 10.94 -14.32 -9.77
C PRO A 339 9.71 -13.50 -9.38
N LEU A 340 8.93 -13.94 -8.39
CA LEU A 340 7.76 -13.18 -7.88
C LEU A 340 8.16 -11.92 -7.11
N VAL A 341 9.40 -11.80 -6.65
CA VAL A 341 9.92 -10.61 -5.93
C VAL A 341 10.64 -9.69 -6.91
N ASP A 342 11.70 -10.20 -7.56
CA ASP A 342 12.67 -9.39 -8.31
C ASP A 342 12.57 -9.57 -9.81
N GLY A 343 11.72 -10.48 -10.31
CA GLY A 343 11.60 -10.77 -11.73
C GLY A 343 10.99 -9.61 -12.52
N ALA A 344 11.47 -9.43 -13.75
CA ALA A 344 10.81 -8.58 -14.73
C ALA A 344 9.41 -9.09 -15.04
N CYS A 345 8.53 -8.20 -15.50
CA CYS A 345 7.15 -8.52 -15.83
C CYS A 345 6.85 -8.26 -17.30
N ALA A 346 6.07 -9.16 -17.89
CA ALA A 346 5.45 -8.96 -19.19
C ALA A 346 4.02 -9.50 -19.19
N LEU A 347 3.08 -8.77 -19.76
CA LEU A 347 1.72 -9.26 -19.91
C LEU A 347 1.67 -10.41 -20.92
N THR A 348 0.77 -11.34 -20.66
CA THR A 348 0.52 -12.51 -21.52
C THR A 348 -0.96 -12.56 -21.84
N ASP A 349 -1.31 -12.79 -23.11
CA ASP A 349 -2.71 -13.02 -23.48
C ASP A 349 -3.10 -14.51 -23.26
N PRO A 350 -3.94 -14.79 -22.26
CA PRO A 350 -4.34 -16.17 -21.96
C PRO A 350 -5.38 -16.73 -22.94
N GLY A 351 -5.88 -15.91 -23.89
CA GLY A 351 -6.98 -16.28 -24.77
C GLY A 351 -8.29 -16.46 -24.00
N GLU A 352 -8.67 -15.46 -23.22
CA GLU A 352 -9.95 -15.48 -22.50
C GLU A 352 -11.11 -15.45 -23.50
N ASP A 353 -12.00 -16.44 -23.38
CA ASP A 353 -13.22 -16.56 -24.19
C ASP A 353 -14.28 -15.56 -23.70
N ALA A 354 -14.03 -14.29 -23.99
CA ALA A 354 -14.92 -13.18 -23.68
C ALA A 354 -14.63 -11.97 -24.60
N PRO A 355 -15.63 -11.12 -24.86
CA PRO A 355 -15.41 -9.84 -25.51
C PRO A 355 -14.40 -9.00 -24.72
N PRO A 356 -13.58 -8.15 -25.38
CA PRO A 356 -12.52 -7.42 -24.71
C PRO A 356 -12.97 -6.66 -23.45
N HIS A 357 -14.09 -5.94 -23.52
CA HIS A 357 -14.62 -5.14 -22.41
C HIS A 357 -15.20 -5.97 -21.24
N GLU A 358 -15.39 -7.28 -21.43
CA GLU A 358 -15.85 -8.22 -20.40
C GLU A 358 -14.73 -9.06 -19.82
N ARG A 359 -13.48 -8.89 -20.30
CA ARG A 359 -12.35 -9.70 -19.84
C ARG A 359 -12.01 -9.38 -18.38
N THR A 360 -11.82 -10.46 -17.63
CA THR A 360 -11.55 -10.39 -16.20
C THR A 360 -10.24 -11.07 -15.80
N VAL A 361 -9.60 -11.80 -16.70
CA VAL A 361 -8.35 -12.52 -16.40
C VAL A 361 -7.15 -11.70 -16.82
N VAL A 362 -6.38 -11.24 -15.83
CA VAL A 362 -5.05 -10.69 -16.06
C VAL A 362 -4.01 -11.79 -15.97
N ALA A 363 -3.21 -11.95 -17.02
CA ALA A 363 -2.12 -12.93 -17.05
C ALA A 363 -0.78 -12.25 -17.38
N PHE A 364 0.27 -12.70 -16.71
CA PHE A 364 1.60 -12.11 -16.83
C PHE A 364 2.72 -13.09 -16.45
N ASP A 365 3.86 -12.85 -17.02
CA ASP A 365 5.09 -13.58 -16.77
C ASP A 365 5.98 -12.83 -15.78
N ARG A 366 6.64 -13.58 -14.91
CA ARG A 366 7.66 -13.11 -13.98
C ARG A 366 8.97 -13.82 -14.27
N THR A 367 9.95 -13.10 -14.82
CA THR A 367 11.20 -13.67 -15.30
C THR A 367 12.39 -13.18 -14.51
N LEU A 368 13.21 -14.09 -13.99
CA LEU A 368 14.48 -13.80 -13.34
C LEU A 368 15.57 -14.78 -13.82
N GLY A 369 16.50 -14.31 -14.62
CA GLY A 369 17.47 -15.16 -15.30
C GLY A 369 16.78 -16.18 -16.21
N ARG A 370 16.98 -17.47 -15.95
CA ARG A 370 16.34 -18.56 -16.73
C ARG A 370 15.01 -19.05 -16.14
N ARG A 371 14.60 -18.49 -14.99
CA ARG A 371 13.38 -18.90 -14.32
C ARG A 371 12.21 -18.06 -14.80
N LEU A 372 11.16 -18.69 -15.24
CA LEU A 372 9.91 -18.07 -15.63
C LEU A 372 8.75 -18.65 -14.84
N ILE A 373 8.01 -17.77 -14.19
CA ILE A 373 6.75 -18.09 -13.51
C ILE A 373 5.64 -17.34 -14.25
N ARG A 374 4.62 -18.04 -14.64
CA ARG A 374 3.41 -17.47 -15.25
C ARG A 374 2.29 -17.42 -14.25
N CYS A 375 1.64 -16.29 -14.18
CA CYS A 375 0.54 -15.99 -13.28
C CYS A 375 -0.71 -15.66 -14.09
N ALA A 376 -1.86 -16.15 -13.67
CA ALA A 376 -3.17 -15.68 -14.12
C ALA A 376 -4.06 -15.46 -12.90
N VAL A 377 -4.79 -14.34 -12.87
CA VAL A 377 -5.74 -14.00 -11.82
C VAL A 377 -7.06 -13.61 -12.48
N ASN A 378 -8.13 -14.29 -12.09
CA ASN A 378 -9.49 -13.91 -12.49
C ASN A 378 -10.04 -12.89 -11.49
N LEU A 379 -10.30 -11.69 -11.97
CA LEU A 379 -10.88 -10.59 -11.21
C LEU A 379 -12.42 -10.57 -11.26
N GLY A 380 -13.04 -11.53 -11.94
CA GLY A 380 -14.50 -11.63 -12.09
C GLY A 380 -15.10 -12.71 -11.21
N ASP A 381 -16.42 -12.62 -11.03
CA ASP A 381 -17.27 -13.54 -10.27
C ASP A 381 -17.77 -14.74 -11.08
N GLN A 382 -17.36 -14.84 -12.36
CA GLN A 382 -17.68 -15.96 -13.23
C GLN A 382 -16.42 -16.78 -13.55
N PRO A 383 -16.54 -18.09 -13.74
CA PRO A 383 -15.44 -18.90 -14.25
C PRO A 383 -15.10 -18.45 -15.69
N ARG A 384 -13.82 -18.43 -16.02
CA ARG A 384 -13.35 -18.02 -17.35
C ARG A 384 -12.56 -19.12 -18.02
N ARG A 385 -12.94 -19.45 -19.24
CA ARG A 385 -12.19 -20.37 -20.08
C ARG A 385 -11.06 -19.63 -20.77
N LEU A 386 -9.88 -20.22 -20.71
CA LEU A 386 -8.66 -19.69 -21.29
C LEU A 386 -8.22 -20.62 -22.43
N GLU A 387 -8.43 -20.23 -23.68
CA GLU A 387 -8.20 -21.09 -24.85
C GLU A 387 -6.72 -21.49 -25.01
N ARG A 388 -5.81 -20.59 -24.60
CA ARG A 388 -4.36 -20.82 -24.69
C ARG A 388 -3.79 -21.51 -23.43
N ALA A 389 -4.60 -21.73 -22.41
CA ALA A 389 -4.15 -22.29 -21.14
C ALA A 389 -3.42 -23.63 -21.25
N PRO A 390 -3.86 -24.61 -22.07
CA PRO A 390 -3.17 -25.89 -22.17
C PRO A 390 -1.68 -25.76 -22.58
N HIS A 391 -1.34 -24.73 -23.33
CA HIS A 391 0.03 -24.46 -23.76
C HIS A 391 0.76 -23.52 -22.81
N LEU A 392 0.08 -22.51 -22.28
CA LEU A 392 0.70 -21.47 -21.47
C LEU A 392 0.95 -21.90 -20.02
N PHE A 393 0.07 -22.73 -19.47
CA PHE A 393 0.13 -23.18 -18.08
C PHE A 393 0.53 -24.65 -17.93
N ALA A 394 1.26 -25.19 -18.91
CA ALA A 394 1.74 -26.56 -18.94
C ALA A 394 3.01 -26.73 -18.08
N GLY A 395 2.93 -26.50 -16.78
CA GLY A 395 4.06 -26.63 -15.87
C GLY A 395 3.61 -27.02 -14.46
N PRO A 396 4.56 -27.26 -13.54
CA PRO A 396 4.23 -27.48 -12.14
C PRO A 396 3.43 -26.32 -11.56
N VAL A 397 2.24 -26.61 -11.02
CA VAL A 397 1.42 -25.62 -10.34
C VAL A 397 2.04 -25.28 -9.00
N LEU A 398 2.32 -23.99 -8.79
CA LEU A 398 2.89 -23.45 -7.57
C LEU A 398 1.82 -22.95 -6.60
N TYR A 399 0.71 -22.44 -7.16
CA TYR A 399 -0.41 -21.95 -6.38
C TYR A 399 -1.70 -21.94 -7.21
N GLY A 400 -2.84 -22.14 -6.53
CA GLY A 400 -4.15 -22.13 -7.16
C GLY A 400 -4.38 -23.33 -8.07
N GLU A 401 -5.30 -23.18 -9.01
CA GLU A 401 -5.70 -24.27 -9.92
C GLU A 401 -6.18 -23.74 -11.26
N LEU A 402 -6.10 -24.61 -12.23
CA LEU A 402 -6.74 -24.45 -13.52
C LEU A 402 -7.59 -25.70 -13.74
N GLY A 403 -8.90 -25.54 -13.83
CA GLY A 403 -9.83 -26.62 -14.01
C GLY A 403 -9.74 -27.28 -15.38
N HIS A 404 -10.47 -28.36 -15.55
CA HIS A 404 -10.52 -29.10 -16.81
C HIS A 404 -10.85 -28.17 -17.98
N GLY A 405 -10.13 -28.34 -19.10
CA GLY A 405 -10.32 -27.50 -20.29
C GLY A 405 -9.84 -26.07 -20.17
N GLY A 406 -8.96 -25.74 -19.17
CA GLY A 406 -8.38 -24.43 -19.02
C GLY A 406 -9.30 -23.41 -18.36
N VAL A 407 -10.16 -23.84 -17.46
CA VAL A 407 -11.11 -22.96 -16.75
C VAL A 407 -10.48 -22.43 -15.47
N LEU A 408 -10.39 -21.10 -15.37
CA LEU A 408 -9.96 -20.41 -14.15
C LEU A 408 -11.20 -20.07 -13.31
N PRO A 409 -11.24 -20.48 -12.02
CA PRO A 409 -12.43 -20.26 -11.19
C PRO A 409 -12.68 -18.79 -10.91
N PRO A 410 -13.90 -18.42 -10.47
CA PRO A 410 -14.22 -17.06 -10.03
C PRO A 410 -13.24 -16.59 -8.96
N PHE A 411 -12.72 -15.36 -9.09
CA PHE A 411 -11.77 -14.76 -8.16
C PHE A 411 -10.56 -15.64 -7.82
N GLY A 412 -10.25 -16.61 -8.71
CA GLY A 412 -9.19 -17.58 -8.54
C GLY A 412 -7.90 -17.15 -9.23
N ALA A 413 -6.85 -17.94 -8.98
CA ALA A 413 -5.58 -17.78 -9.65
C ALA A 413 -4.96 -19.13 -10.04
N CYS A 414 -4.10 -19.09 -11.05
CA CYS A 414 -3.19 -20.17 -11.38
C CYS A 414 -1.78 -19.62 -11.56
N VAL A 415 -0.82 -20.18 -10.81
CA VAL A 415 0.58 -19.80 -10.86
C VAL A 415 1.39 -21.06 -11.19
N VAL A 416 2.12 -21.03 -12.29
CA VAL A 416 2.91 -22.19 -12.74
C VAL A 416 4.37 -21.82 -12.95
N GLN A 417 5.24 -22.76 -12.72
CA GLN A 417 6.64 -22.65 -13.14
C GLN A 417 6.74 -23.14 -14.58
N VAL A 418 7.20 -22.27 -15.49
CA VAL A 418 7.35 -22.61 -16.91
C VAL A 418 8.77 -23.11 -17.20
N SER A 419 9.77 -22.50 -16.52
CA SER A 419 11.18 -22.89 -16.62
C SER A 419 11.97 -22.54 -15.37
#